data_14a251727a90e78e0f9a21d8465f6e86
#
_entry.id   14a251727a90e78e0f9a21d8465f6e86
#
_cell.length_a   1.000
_cell.length_b   1.000
_cell.length_c   1.000
_cell.angle_alpha   90.00
_cell.angle_beta   90.00
_cell.angle_gamma   90.00
#
_symmetry.space_group_name_H-M   'P 1'
#
loop_
_entity.id
_entity.type
_entity.pdbx_description
1 polymer ?
#
loop_
_entity_poly.entity_id
_entity_poly.type
_entity_poly.pdbx_seq_one_letter_code
_entity_poly.pdbx_strand_id
1 'polypeptide(L)'
;MSDDVLLSISDLSVEYDVDPPVQAVQHVSLELHKGEVLGLAGESGCGKTTLAYAVQRLLKPPAVITSGTTVLHERDGDVLINDLNVDQMRAFRWDKASMVFQGAMNALNPVSNIGKQLADVFTTHRPDMSKSEIRKECGELLDIVGVGADRIRSFPHELSGGMRQRVMIAMALALKPTLMIMDEPTTALDVLVQREILTQITELRHKFGFSVIFITHDLPLLLEISDRIAIMRHGRIIETNTARNIYFHPQQDYTKRLLSSFPSLTGDRSEFSYGTAGLDNDSPDGEGGERE
;
A
#
# COMPACT_ATOMS: atom_id res chain seq x y z
N MET A 1 -24.35 -5.21 5.92
CA MET A 1 -22.91 -4.87 5.85
C MET A 1 -22.43 -5.46 4.55
N SER A 2 -21.81 -4.70 3.69
CA SER A 2 -21.45 -5.21 2.36
C SER A 2 -20.34 -6.26 2.51
N ASP A 3 -20.53 -7.43 1.90
CA ASP A 3 -19.54 -8.53 1.81
C ASP A 3 -18.22 -8.14 1.13
N ASP A 4 -18.03 -6.85 0.87
CA ASP A 4 -16.96 -6.29 0.04
C ASP A 4 -15.86 -5.57 0.85
N VAL A 5 -16.08 -5.27 2.13
CA VAL A 5 -15.06 -4.64 3.00
C VAL A 5 -14.04 -5.68 3.41
N LEU A 6 -12.75 -5.36 3.23
CA LEU A 6 -11.62 -6.19 3.70
C LEU A 6 -11.09 -5.71 5.05
N LEU A 7 -10.91 -4.39 5.21
CA LEU A 7 -10.36 -3.80 6.44
C LEU A 7 -11.27 -2.67 6.91
N SER A 8 -11.62 -2.70 8.19
CA SER A 8 -12.32 -1.60 8.87
C SER A 8 -11.46 -1.03 9.98
N ILE A 9 -11.24 0.26 9.94
CA ILE A 9 -10.63 1.04 11.01
C ILE A 9 -11.72 1.92 11.59
N SER A 10 -11.97 1.86 12.90
CA SER A 10 -13.03 2.59 13.58
C SER A 10 -12.49 3.38 14.74
N ASP A 11 -12.62 4.71 14.67
CA ASP A 11 -12.27 5.68 15.73
C ASP A 11 -10.85 5.52 16.29
N LEU A 12 -9.89 5.16 15.41
CA LEU A 12 -8.51 4.86 15.80
C LEU A 12 -7.76 6.15 16.17
N SER A 13 -7.15 6.14 17.34
CA SER A 13 -6.28 7.23 17.81
C SER A 13 -4.94 6.70 18.27
N VAL A 14 -3.87 7.43 17.92
CA VAL A 14 -2.49 7.12 18.31
C VAL A 14 -1.83 8.36 18.84
N GLU A 15 -1.21 8.23 20.00
CA GLU A 15 -0.47 9.29 20.67
C GLU A 15 0.98 8.87 20.89
N TYR A 16 1.89 9.82 20.74
CA TYR A 16 3.25 9.68 21.24
C TYR A 16 3.29 10.24 22.66
N ASP A 17 3.56 9.38 23.64
CA ASP A 17 3.70 9.73 25.07
C ASP A 17 5.05 10.42 25.31
N VAL A 18 5.08 11.69 24.98
CA VAL A 18 6.20 12.63 25.13
C VAL A 18 5.69 13.90 25.81
N ASP A 19 6.54 14.78 26.23
CA ASP A 19 6.14 16.03 26.89
C ASP A 19 6.41 17.23 25.96
N PRO A 20 5.38 17.95 25.47
CA PRO A 20 3.93 17.61 25.56
C PRO A 20 3.53 16.43 24.67
N PRO A 21 2.43 15.70 25.00
CA PRO A 21 1.94 14.59 24.18
C PRO A 21 1.58 15.02 22.76
N VAL A 22 1.89 14.15 21.77
CA VAL A 22 1.62 14.44 20.36
C VAL A 22 0.60 13.42 19.82
N GLN A 23 -0.59 13.89 19.49
CA GLN A 23 -1.62 13.09 18.86
C GLN A 23 -1.33 12.96 17.36
N ALA A 24 -0.75 11.84 16.96
CA ALA A 24 -0.37 11.60 15.58
C ALA A 24 -1.52 11.09 14.69
N VAL A 25 -2.48 10.37 15.28
CA VAL A 25 -3.71 9.90 14.64
C VAL A 25 -4.86 10.22 15.58
N GLN A 26 -5.93 10.81 15.05
CA GLN A 26 -7.05 11.34 15.84
C GLN A 26 -8.37 10.89 15.24
N HIS A 27 -9.06 9.96 15.93
CA HIS A 27 -10.41 9.52 15.58
C HIS A 27 -10.56 9.12 14.10
N VAL A 28 -9.58 8.37 13.56
CA VAL A 28 -9.59 7.95 12.16
C VAL A 28 -10.53 6.75 11.99
N SER A 29 -11.51 6.92 11.08
CA SER A 29 -12.35 5.83 10.57
C SER A 29 -12.14 5.71 9.06
N LEU A 30 -11.87 4.49 8.59
CA LEU A 30 -11.53 4.22 7.20
C LEU A 30 -11.84 2.77 6.85
N GLU A 31 -12.37 2.54 5.66
CA GLU A 31 -12.63 1.21 5.11
C GLU A 31 -11.82 1.00 3.82
N LEU A 32 -11.28 -0.20 3.67
CA LEU A 32 -10.67 -0.70 2.45
C LEU A 32 -11.49 -1.86 1.92
N HIS A 33 -11.85 -1.81 0.64
CA HIS A 33 -12.61 -2.89 0.00
C HIS A 33 -11.68 -3.97 -0.58
N LYS A 34 -12.25 -5.17 -0.83
CA LYS A 34 -11.52 -6.28 -1.43
C LYS A 34 -11.07 -5.93 -2.85
N GLY A 35 -9.78 -6.15 -3.12
CA GLY A 35 -9.16 -5.83 -4.41
C GLY A 35 -8.96 -4.33 -4.68
N GLU A 36 -9.29 -3.44 -3.73
CA GLU A 36 -9.14 -1.98 -3.87
C GLU A 36 -7.69 -1.52 -3.67
N VAL A 37 -7.31 -0.47 -4.39
CA VAL A 37 -6.17 0.40 -4.05
C VAL A 37 -6.70 1.67 -3.40
N LEU A 38 -6.50 1.81 -2.10
CA LEU A 38 -6.79 3.02 -1.36
C LEU A 38 -5.53 3.86 -1.21
N GLY A 39 -5.49 5.00 -1.89
CA GLY A 39 -4.43 5.99 -1.73
C GLY A 39 -4.58 6.76 -0.43
N LEU A 40 -3.49 6.95 0.31
CA LEU A 40 -3.48 7.79 1.51
C LEU A 40 -2.52 8.97 1.28
N ALA A 41 -3.09 10.15 1.04
CA ALA A 41 -2.36 11.38 0.75
C ALA A 41 -2.37 12.37 1.92
N GLY A 42 -1.40 13.29 1.93
CA GLY A 42 -1.29 14.38 2.90
C GLY A 42 0.15 14.81 3.09
N GLU A 43 0.36 15.94 3.76
CA GLU A 43 1.69 16.48 4.03
C GLU A 43 2.57 15.54 4.86
N SER A 44 3.89 15.74 4.79
CA SER A 44 4.82 15.00 5.66
C SER A 44 4.49 15.28 7.14
N GLY A 45 4.54 14.23 7.96
CA GLY A 45 4.23 14.35 9.39
C GLY A 45 2.74 14.39 9.75
N CYS A 46 1.78 14.28 8.79
CA CYS A 46 0.36 14.32 9.11
C CYS A 46 -0.20 13.02 9.74
N GLY A 47 0.60 11.96 9.89
CA GLY A 47 0.21 10.71 10.59
C GLY A 47 0.04 9.47 9.72
N LYS A 48 0.26 9.51 8.39
CA LYS A 48 0.06 8.39 7.45
C LYS A 48 0.82 7.11 7.84
N THR A 49 2.14 7.24 8.01
CA THR A 49 3.00 6.13 8.44
C THR A 49 2.61 5.60 9.83
N THR A 50 2.23 6.51 10.75
CA THR A 50 1.76 6.12 12.09
C THR A 50 0.47 5.30 12.01
N LEU A 51 -0.48 5.70 11.14
CA LEU A 51 -1.71 4.94 10.88
C LEU A 51 -1.39 3.54 10.32
N ALA A 52 -0.51 3.45 9.32
CA ALA A 52 -0.07 2.17 8.75
C ALA A 52 0.58 1.26 9.79
N TYR A 53 1.44 1.82 10.64
CA TYR A 53 2.09 1.07 11.72
C TYR A 53 1.10 0.64 12.82
N ALA A 54 0.07 1.44 13.09
CA ALA A 54 -1.00 1.06 14.02
C ALA A 54 -1.78 -0.16 13.50
N VAL A 55 -2.17 -0.18 12.22
CA VAL A 55 -2.84 -1.32 11.57
C VAL A 55 -2.00 -2.59 11.67
N GLN A 56 -0.68 -2.49 11.46
CA GLN A 56 0.25 -3.62 11.53
C GLN A 56 0.75 -3.91 12.96
N ARG A 57 0.31 -3.12 13.96
CA ARG A 57 0.83 -3.15 15.33
C ARG A 57 2.37 -3.11 15.40
N LEU A 58 2.97 -2.26 14.57
CA LEU A 58 4.42 -2.03 14.49
C LEU A 58 4.87 -0.77 15.23
N LEU A 59 3.94 -0.09 15.90
CA LEU A 59 4.25 1.06 16.74
C LEU A 59 5.24 0.65 17.84
N LYS A 60 6.22 1.52 18.05
CA LYS A 60 7.21 1.34 19.12
C LYS A 60 7.05 2.47 20.14
N PRO A 61 7.32 2.21 21.43
CA PRO A 61 7.36 3.27 22.42
C PRO A 61 8.20 4.45 21.93
N PRO A 62 7.78 5.69 22.16
CA PRO A 62 6.66 6.11 23.02
C PRO A 62 5.27 6.16 22.34
N ALA A 63 5.07 5.61 21.13
CA ALA A 63 3.78 5.59 20.46
C ALA A 63 2.84 4.53 21.06
N VAL A 64 1.61 4.93 21.36
CA VAL A 64 0.55 4.06 21.89
C VAL A 64 -0.77 4.27 21.17
N ILE A 65 -1.54 3.20 20.96
CA ILE A 65 -2.93 3.28 20.50
C ILE A 65 -3.78 3.61 21.73
N THR A 66 -4.46 4.76 21.69
CA THR A 66 -5.26 5.25 22.83
C THR A 66 -6.74 4.91 22.70
N SER A 67 -7.25 4.74 21.48
CA SER A 67 -8.63 4.31 21.22
C SER A 67 -8.79 3.67 19.86
N GLY A 68 -9.96 3.07 19.63
CA GLY A 68 -10.41 2.55 18.34
C GLY A 68 -10.06 1.09 18.10
N THR A 69 -10.62 0.56 17.02
CA THR A 69 -10.48 -0.84 16.62
C THR A 69 -10.08 -0.97 15.17
N THR A 70 -9.37 -2.05 14.85
CA THR A 70 -8.99 -2.42 13.50
C THR A 70 -9.36 -3.87 13.26
N VAL A 71 -10.22 -4.12 12.28
CA VAL A 71 -10.76 -5.45 11.94
C VAL A 71 -10.40 -5.80 10.50
N LEU A 72 -9.80 -6.96 10.29
CA LEU A 72 -9.64 -7.56 8.98
C LEU A 72 -10.76 -8.58 8.76
N HIS A 73 -11.56 -8.39 7.70
CA HIS A 73 -12.70 -9.23 7.36
C HIS A 73 -12.26 -10.32 6.36
N GLU A 74 -12.07 -11.53 6.87
CA GLU A 74 -11.69 -12.68 6.07
C GLU A 74 -12.89 -13.60 5.81
N ARG A 75 -12.77 -14.50 4.83
CA ARG A 75 -13.82 -15.48 4.52
C ARG A 75 -14.12 -16.41 5.70
N ASP A 76 -13.09 -16.69 6.50
CA ASP A 76 -13.14 -17.62 7.64
C ASP A 76 -13.55 -16.93 8.95
N GLY A 77 -13.84 -15.63 8.90
CA GLY A 77 -14.27 -14.81 10.03
C GLY A 77 -13.43 -13.57 10.25
N ASP A 78 -13.95 -12.66 11.05
CA ASP A 78 -13.33 -11.39 11.37
C ASP A 78 -12.14 -11.56 12.33
N VAL A 79 -11.05 -10.85 12.02
CA VAL A 79 -9.84 -10.78 12.84
C VAL A 79 -9.74 -9.40 13.48
N LEU A 80 -10.01 -9.30 14.78
CA LEU A 80 -9.78 -8.06 15.55
C LEU A 80 -8.28 -7.93 15.85
N ILE A 81 -7.61 -7.11 15.06
CA ILE A 81 -6.13 -6.98 15.07
C ILE A 81 -5.63 -6.48 16.43
N ASN A 82 -6.42 -5.62 17.10
CA ASN A 82 -6.06 -5.07 18.41
C ASN A 82 -5.86 -6.16 19.47
N ASP A 83 -6.63 -7.24 19.41
CA ASP A 83 -6.68 -8.29 20.43
C ASP A 83 -5.73 -9.47 20.18
N LEU A 84 -5.07 -9.49 19.01
CA LEU A 84 -4.11 -10.55 18.70
C LEU A 84 -2.97 -10.57 19.71
N ASN A 85 -2.68 -11.74 20.29
CA ASN A 85 -1.47 -11.94 21.09
C ASN A 85 -0.20 -11.95 20.21
N VAL A 86 0.97 -12.08 20.82
CA VAL A 86 2.28 -12.00 20.10
C VAL A 86 2.40 -13.07 19.03
N ASP A 87 2.00 -14.32 19.33
CA ASP A 87 2.12 -15.44 18.39
C ASP A 87 1.09 -15.33 17.25
N GLN A 88 -0.14 -14.93 17.59
CA GLN A 88 -1.17 -14.65 16.60
C GLN A 88 -0.77 -13.50 15.68
N MET A 89 -0.17 -12.43 16.24
CA MET A 89 0.30 -11.30 15.44
C MET A 89 1.49 -11.70 14.55
N ARG A 90 2.34 -12.60 15.00
CA ARG A 90 3.41 -13.17 14.17
C ARG A 90 2.85 -13.99 13.00
N ALA A 91 1.83 -14.80 13.24
CA ALA A 91 1.14 -15.57 12.19
C ALA A 91 0.39 -14.65 11.22
N PHE A 92 -0.24 -13.59 11.72
CA PHE A 92 -1.01 -12.61 10.95
C PHE A 92 -0.13 -11.85 9.95
N ARG A 93 1.02 -11.36 10.42
CA ARG A 93 1.96 -10.64 9.56
C ARG A 93 2.49 -11.58 8.49
N TRP A 94 2.65 -11.08 7.29
CA TRP A 94 3.04 -11.78 6.06
C TRP A 94 1.95 -12.69 5.48
N ASP A 95 1.21 -13.43 6.31
CA ASP A 95 0.18 -14.37 5.84
C ASP A 95 -1.12 -13.65 5.46
N LYS A 96 -1.58 -12.74 6.30
CA LYS A 96 -2.81 -11.94 6.07
C LYS A 96 -2.51 -10.53 5.63
N ALA A 97 -1.55 -9.89 6.26
CA ALA A 97 -1.16 -8.53 5.96
C ALA A 97 0.36 -8.37 5.89
N SER A 98 0.84 -7.79 4.80
CA SER A 98 2.25 -7.47 4.59
C SER A 98 2.48 -5.97 4.46
N MET A 99 3.73 -5.53 4.61
CA MET A 99 4.10 -4.13 4.50
C MET A 99 5.43 -3.93 3.78
N VAL A 100 5.44 -2.99 2.83
CA VAL A 100 6.65 -2.43 2.24
C VAL A 100 6.89 -1.08 2.90
N PHE A 101 7.98 -0.97 3.65
CA PHE A 101 8.33 0.22 4.42
C PHE A 101 8.99 1.29 3.56
N GLN A 102 8.91 2.54 4.00
CA GLN A 102 9.68 3.63 3.42
C GLN A 102 11.19 3.30 3.44
N GLY A 103 11.85 3.47 2.30
CA GLY A 103 13.27 3.14 2.15
C GLY A 103 13.57 1.63 2.23
N ALA A 104 12.61 0.77 1.94
CA ALA A 104 12.70 -0.70 2.01
C ALA A 104 13.93 -1.27 1.28
N MET A 105 14.42 -0.61 0.21
CA MET A 105 15.65 -1.01 -0.50
C MET A 105 16.88 -1.11 0.41
N ASN A 106 16.91 -0.34 1.50
CA ASN A 106 18.01 -0.32 2.48
C ASN A 106 17.81 -1.35 3.61
N ALA A 107 16.64 -2.01 3.66
CA ALA A 107 16.34 -3.05 4.65
C ALA A 107 16.91 -4.42 4.28
N LEU A 108 17.34 -4.62 3.03
CA LEU A 108 18.00 -5.85 2.61
C LEU A 108 19.35 -5.99 3.32
N ASN A 109 19.58 -7.16 3.91
CA ASN A 109 20.84 -7.47 4.58
C ASN A 109 21.99 -7.57 3.54
N PRO A 110 22.99 -6.66 3.54
CA PRO A 110 24.02 -6.61 2.50
C PRO A 110 24.97 -7.83 2.50
N VAL A 111 25.05 -8.57 3.59
CA VAL A 111 25.92 -9.75 3.72
C VAL A 111 25.17 -11.08 3.51
N SER A 112 23.91 -11.02 3.11
CA SER A 112 23.09 -12.19 2.77
C SER A 112 22.59 -12.09 1.33
N ASN A 113 22.62 -13.21 0.58
CA ASN A 113 22.07 -13.21 -0.77
C ASN A 113 20.54 -13.11 -0.77
N ILE A 114 19.98 -12.71 -1.90
CA ILE A 114 18.54 -12.47 -2.07
C ILE A 114 17.71 -13.73 -1.78
N GLY A 115 18.14 -14.87 -2.32
CA GLY A 115 17.42 -16.14 -2.13
C GLY A 115 17.33 -16.58 -0.67
N LYS A 116 18.38 -16.32 0.14
CA LYS A 116 18.34 -16.61 1.57
C LYS A 116 17.33 -15.72 2.29
N GLN A 117 17.31 -14.42 1.97
CA GLN A 117 16.39 -13.47 2.59
C GLN A 117 14.94 -13.76 2.22
N LEU A 118 14.65 -14.11 0.97
CA LEU A 118 13.33 -14.60 0.55
C LEU A 118 12.95 -15.90 1.26
N ALA A 119 13.90 -16.86 1.35
CA ALA A 119 13.66 -18.15 1.99
C ALA A 119 13.35 -18.00 3.49
N ASP A 120 13.90 -17.00 4.17
CA ASP A 120 13.64 -16.73 5.60
C ASP A 120 12.14 -16.43 5.86
N VAL A 121 11.41 -15.84 4.90
CA VAL A 121 9.96 -15.64 4.99
C VAL A 121 9.25 -17.00 5.04
N PHE A 122 9.57 -17.91 4.11
CA PHE A 122 8.95 -19.24 4.06
C PHE A 122 9.34 -20.10 5.26
N THR A 123 10.61 -20.14 5.63
CA THR A 123 11.06 -20.96 6.78
C THR A 123 10.43 -20.52 8.10
N THR A 124 10.08 -19.23 8.22
CA THR A 124 9.44 -18.68 9.41
C THR A 124 7.96 -19.03 9.48
N HIS A 125 7.26 -18.99 8.33
CA HIS A 125 5.79 -19.07 8.28
C HIS A 125 5.26 -20.38 7.71
N ARG A 126 6.11 -21.18 7.05
CA ARG A 126 5.76 -22.48 6.43
C ARG A 126 6.84 -23.51 6.77
N PRO A 127 6.96 -23.90 8.06
CA PRO A 127 8.04 -24.78 8.53
C PRO A 127 8.04 -26.16 7.86
N ASP A 128 6.89 -26.60 7.33
CA ASP A 128 6.73 -27.90 6.69
C ASP A 128 7.22 -27.93 5.22
N MET A 129 7.52 -26.78 4.62
CA MET A 129 8.06 -26.72 3.27
C MET A 129 9.49 -27.24 3.19
N SER A 130 9.77 -28.09 2.22
CA SER A 130 11.14 -28.54 1.95
C SER A 130 12.02 -27.41 1.37
N LYS A 131 13.33 -27.53 1.56
CA LYS A 131 14.30 -26.56 0.99
C LYS A 131 14.20 -26.43 -0.53
N SER A 132 13.83 -27.50 -1.23
CA SER A 132 13.65 -27.51 -2.68
C SER A 132 12.41 -26.72 -3.10
N GLU A 133 11.30 -26.88 -2.40
CA GLU A 133 10.07 -26.13 -2.63
C GLU A 133 10.27 -24.65 -2.35
N ILE A 134 10.87 -24.30 -1.20
CA ILE A 134 11.20 -22.92 -0.87
C ILE A 134 12.06 -22.26 -1.96
N ARG A 135 13.08 -22.97 -2.44
CA ARG A 135 13.95 -22.44 -3.49
C ARG A 135 13.19 -22.21 -4.80
N LYS A 136 12.27 -23.10 -5.15
CA LYS A 136 11.41 -22.97 -6.33
C LYS A 136 10.50 -21.74 -6.21
N GLU A 137 9.79 -21.60 -5.08
CA GLU A 137 8.92 -20.44 -4.81
C GLU A 137 9.72 -19.12 -4.85
N CYS A 138 10.92 -19.09 -4.25
CA CYS A 138 11.78 -17.91 -4.31
C CYS A 138 12.16 -17.54 -5.75
N GLY A 139 12.45 -18.51 -6.62
CA GLY A 139 12.75 -18.28 -8.03
C GLY A 139 11.53 -17.75 -8.78
N GLU A 140 10.37 -18.36 -8.59
CA GLU A 140 9.11 -17.92 -9.20
C GLU A 140 8.72 -16.50 -8.77
N LEU A 141 8.92 -16.15 -7.49
CA LEU A 141 8.68 -14.78 -7.02
C LEU A 141 9.60 -13.76 -7.70
N LEU A 142 10.89 -14.08 -7.85
CA LEU A 142 11.83 -13.18 -8.53
C LEU A 142 11.47 -12.99 -10.02
N ASP A 143 11.00 -14.04 -10.70
CA ASP A 143 10.53 -13.95 -12.08
C ASP A 143 9.24 -13.10 -12.16
N ILE A 144 8.30 -13.32 -11.24
CA ILE A 144 7.03 -12.57 -11.16
C ILE A 144 7.26 -11.06 -11.01
N VAL A 145 8.26 -10.67 -10.21
CA VAL A 145 8.60 -9.24 -10.03
C VAL A 145 9.62 -8.74 -11.06
N GLY A 146 9.95 -9.52 -12.08
CA GLY A 146 10.84 -9.10 -13.18
C GLY A 146 12.31 -8.90 -12.78
N VAL A 147 12.75 -9.53 -11.70
CA VAL A 147 14.17 -9.54 -11.30
C VAL A 147 14.94 -10.69 -11.96
N GLY A 148 14.27 -11.82 -12.14
CA GLY A 148 14.82 -13.06 -12.71
C GLY A 148 15.31 -14.04 -11.65
N ALA A 149 14.95 -15.33 -11.81
CA ALA A 149 15.32 -16.41 -10.89
C ALA A 149 16.85 -16.64 -10.84
N ASP A 150 17.60 -16.27 -11.90
CA ASP A 150 19.06 -16.31 -11.94
C ASP A 150 19.71 -15.44 -10.87
N ARG A 151 19.03 -14.36 -10.43
CA ARG A 151 19.49 -13.44 -9.38
C ARG A 151 19.32 -13.96 -7.95
N ILE A 152 18.80 -15.17 -7.75
CA ILE A 152 18.57 -15.75 -6.42
C ILE A 152 19.86 -15.83 -5.56
N ARG A 153 21.02 -15.92 -6.20
CA ARG A 153 22.33 -15.96 -5.52
C ARG A 153 23.00 -14.59 -5.40
N SER A 154 22.45 -13.56 -6.04
CA SER A 154 22.99 -12.20 -5.99
C SER A 154 22.85 -11.60 -4.60
N PHE A 155 23.77 -10.71 -4.26
CA PHE A 155 23.71 -9.87 -3.06
C PHE A 155 23.04 -8.53 -3.38
N PRO A 156 22.49 -7.82 -2.38
CA PRO A 156 21.81 -6.54 -2.62
C PRO A 156 22.64 -5.50 -3.37
N HIS A 157 23.95 -5.46 -3.17
CA HIS A 157 24.86 -4.52 -3.84
C HIS A 157 25.08 -4.84 -5.33
N GLU A 158 24.74 -6.04 -5.79
CA GLU A 158 24.80 -6.44 -7.20
C GLU A 158 23.50 -6.09 -7.97
N LEU A 159 22.49 -5.54 -7.28
CA LEU A 159 21.21 -5.16 -7.86
C LEU A 159 21.08 -3.64 -7.97
N SER A 160 20.40 -3.17 -9.03
CA SER A 160 19.99 -1.77 -9.14
C SER A 160 18.98 -1.39 -8.03
N GLY A 161 18.74 -0.08 -7.83
CA GLY A 161 17.72 0.39 -6.88
C GLY A 161 16.34 -0.18 -7.17
N GLY A 162 15.91 -0.12 -8.42
CA GLY A 162 14.62 -0.69 -8.85
C GLY A 162 14.53 -2.21 -8.64
N MET A 163 15.62 -2.96 -8.91
CA MET A 163 15.65 -4.40 -8.64
C MET A 163 15.55 -4.70 -7.15
N ARG A 164 16.24 -3.94 -6.28
CA ARG A 164 16.10 -4.10 -4.82
C ARG A 164 14.67 -3.83 -4.36
N GLN A 165 14.03 -2.80 -4.91
CA GLN A 165 12.64 -2.50 -4.59
C GLN A 165 11.70 -3.63 -5.04
N ARG A 166 11.89 -4.19 -6.24
CA ARG A 166 11.13 -5.35 -6.73
C ARG A 166 11.32 -6.58 -5.84
N VAL A 167 12.53 -6.81 -5.32
CA VAL A 167 12.79 -7.88 -4.33
C VAL A 167 12.01 -7.64 -3.04
N MET A 168 11.93 -6.41 -2.53
CA MET A 168 11.12 -6.09 -1.35
C MET A 168 9.62 -6.34 -1.58
N ILE A 169 9.13 -6.03 -2.78
CA ILE A 169 7.75 -6.35 -3.18
C ILE A 169 7.56 -7.88 -3.25
N ALA A 170 8.51 -8.61 -3.83
CA ALA A 170 8.49 -10.07 -3.85
C ALA A 170 8.43 -10.68 -2.44
N MET A 171 9.23 -10.14 -1.52
CA MET A 171 9.19 -10.55 -0.11
C MET A 171 7.81 -10.28 0.50
N ALA A 172 7.24 -9.10 0.30
CA ALA A 172 5.92 -8.76 0.82
C ALA A 172 4.80 -9.63 0.22
N LEU A 173 4.97 -10.11 -1.03
CA LEU A 173 4.01 -10.96 -1.74
C LEU A 173 4.18 -12.46 -1.44
N ALA A 174 5.29 -12.87 -0.80
CA ALA A 174 5.71 -14.27 -0.69
C ALA A 174 4.62 -15.22 -0.18
N LEU A 175 3.83 -14.81 0.80
CA LEU A 175 2.75 -15.63 1.36
C LEU A 175 1.36 -15.28 0.80
N LYS A 176 1.29 -14.46 -0.26
CA LYS A 176 0.05 -14.03 -0.93
C LYS A 176 -0.95 -13.40 0.04
N PRO A 177 -0.57 -12.35 0.77
CA PRO A 177 -1.44 -11.69 1.74
C PRO A 177 -2.68 -11.11 1.07
N THR A 178 -3.78 -10.96 1.81
CA THR A 178 -5.00 -10.30 1.34
C THR A 178 -4.89 -8.77 1.42
N LEU A 179 -4.07 -8.26 2.35
CA LEU A 179 -3.78 -6.84 2.54
C LEU A 179 -2.29 -6.56 2.35
N MET A 180 -1.96 -5.58 1.53
CA MET A 180 -0.60 -5.04 1.41
C MET A 180 -0.60 -3.55 1.73
N ILE A 181 0.26 -3.12 2.65
CA ILE A 181 0.47 -1.70 2.95
C ILE A 181 1.80 -1.29 2.33
N MET A 182 1.80 -0.24 1.53
CA MET A 182 2.99 0.29 0.87
C MET A 182 3.22 1.73 1.32
N ASP A 183 4.26 1.95 2.12
CA ASP A 183 4.60 3.26 2.66
C ASP A 183 5.76 3.85 1.87
N GLU A 184 5.45 4.82 1.00
CA GLU A 184 6.38 5.48 0.08
C GLU A 184 7.30 4.50 -0.69
N PRO A 185 6.74 3.48 -1.36
CA PRO A 185 7.54 2.36 -1.89
C PRO A 185 8.46 2.77 -3.03
N THR A 186 8.24 3.90 -3.66
CA THR A 186 9.02 4.35 -4.83
C THR A 186 9.90 5.58 -4.56
N THR A 187 9.94 6.04 -3.31
CA THR A 187 10.83 7.14 -2.90
C THR A 187 12.28 6.81 -3.17
N ALA A 188 13.04 7.75 -3.72
CA ALA A 188 14.44 7.64 -4.14
C ALA A 188 14.68 6.80 -5.42
N LEU A 189 13.66 6.56 -6.23
CA LEU A 189 13.78 6.02 -7.58
C LEU A 189 13.57 7.13 -8.63
N ASP A 190 14.15 6.96 -9.81
CA ASP A 190 13.85 7.82 -10.94
C ASP A 190 12.42 7.59 -11.46
N VAL A 191 11.86 8.59 -12.15
CA VAL A 191 10.46 8.61 -12.58
C VAL A 191 10.08 7.42 -13.48
N LEU A 192 11.02 6.96 -14.34
CA LEU A 192 10.74 5.84 -15.24
C LEU A 192 10.63 4.52 -14.45
N VAL A 193 11.60 4.26 -13.56
CA VAL A 193 11.58 3.06 -12.70
C VAL A 193 10.38 3.09 -11.75
N GLN A 194 10.01 4.26 -11.23
CA GLN A 194 8.81 4.43 -10.42
C GLN A 194 7.55 3.97 -11.17
N ARG A 195 7.33 4.45 -12.40
CA ARG A 195 6.18 4.04 -13.22
C ARG A 195 6.17 2.54 -13.53
N GLU A 196 7.32 1.97 -13.87
CA GLU A 196 7.42 0.52 -14.09
C GLU A 196 7.00 -0.29 -12.87
N ILE A 197 7.44 0.11 -11.66
CA ILE A 197 7.08 -0.55 -10.42
C ILE A 197 5.58 -0.42 -10.12
N LEU A 198 4.98 0.74 -10.39
CA LEU A 198 3.54 0.95 -10.19
C LEU A 198 2.69 0.11 -11.14
N THR A 199 3.06 0.06 -12.42
CA THR A 199 2.43 -0.82 -13.40
C THR A 199 2.51 -2.27 -12.93
N GLN A 200 3.67 -2.70 -12.47
CA GLN A 200 3.86 -4.04 -11.94
C GLN A 200 3.00 -4.33 -10.70
N ILE A 201 2.91 -3.39 -9.74
CA ILE A 201 2.04 -3.55 -8.56
C ILE A 201 0.59 -3.73 -9.00
N THR A 202 0.13 -2.94 -9.98
CA THR A 202 -1.22 -3.05 -10.53
C THR A 202 -1.47 -4.41 -11.17
N GLU A 203 -0.54 -4.91 -12.00
CA GLU A 203 -0.62 -6.24 -12.62
C GLU A 203 -0.63 -7.35 -11.56
N LEU A 204 0.24 -7.25 -10.55
CA LEU A 204 0.31 -8.22 -9.45
C LEU A 204 -0.99 -8.24 -8.64
N ARG A 205 -1.58 -7.07 -8.37
CA ARG A 205 -2.88 -6.95 -7.70
C ARG A 205 -3.97 -7.66 -8.50
N HIS A 206 -4.08 -7.41 -9.79
CA HIS A 206 -5.06 -8.10 -10.65
C HIS A 206 -4.84 -9.62 -10.67
N LYS A 207 -3.59 -10.05 -10.70
CA LYS A 207 -3.25 -11.49 -10.75
C LYS A 207 -3.54 -12.22 -9.45
N PHE A 208 -3.25 -11.59 -8.30
CA PHE A 208 -3.32 -12.23 -6.98
C PHE A 208 -4.52 -11.80 -6.13
N GLY A 209 -5.22 -10.71 -6.50
CA GLY A 209 -6.46 -10.27 -5.86
C GLY A 209 -6.28 -9.63 -4.49
N PHE A 210 -5.08 -9.16 -4.12
CA PHE A 210 -4.86 -8.47 -2.86
C PHE A 210 -5.34 -7.01 -2.92
N SER A 211 -5.64 -6.44 -1.75
CA SER A 211 -5.98 -5.03 -1.61
C SER A 211 -4.78 -4.24 -1.10
N VAL A 212 -4.71 -2.95 -1.44
CA VAL A 212 -3.54 -2.11 -1.14
C VAL A 212 -3.94 -0.84 -0.42
N ILE A 213 -3.25 -0.51 0.67
CA ILE A 213 -3.16 0.86 1.18
C ILE A 213 -1.85 1.43 0.67
N PHE A 214 -1.93 2.40 -0.25
CA PHE A 214 -0.76 3.02 -0.87
C PHE A 214 -0.55 4.42 -0.29
N ILE A 215 0.56 4.62 0.41
CA ILE A 215 0.92 5.88 1.06
C ILE A 215 1.99 6.58 0.25
N THR A 216 1.75 7.82 -0.15
CA THR A 216 2.75 8.69 -0.75
C THR A 216 2.38 10.16 -0.55
N HIS A 217 3.34 11.05 -0.70
CA HIS A 217 3.11 12.48 -0.80
C HIS A 217 2.89 12.96 -2.25
N ASP A 218 3.08 12.07 -3.23
CA ASP A 218 2.86 12.34 -4.66
C ASP A 218 1.38 12.09 -5.02
N LEU A 219 0.56 13.15 -4.96
CA LEU A 219 -0.87 13.06 -5.26
C LEU A 219 -1.15 12.72 -6.74
N PRO A 220 -0.44 13.27 -7.75
CA PRO A 220 -0.53 12.84 -9.14
C PRO A 220 -0.44 11.32 -9.31
N LEU A 221 0.53 10.71 -8.65
CA LEU A 221 0.73 9.27 -8.67
C LEU A 221 -0.44 8.52 -8.05
N LEU A 222 -0.98 8.98 -6.91
CA LEU A 222 -2.17 8.36 -6.32
C LEU A 222 -3.39 8.47 -7.23
N LEU A 223 -3.57 9.59 -7.92
CA LEU A 223 -4.67 9.75 -8.87
C LEU A 223 -4.60 8.75 -10.03
N GLU A 224 -3.39 8.34 -10.43
CA GLU A 224 -3.17 7.37 -11.50
C GLU A 224 -3.47 5.93 -11.09
N ILE A 225 -3.11 5.53 -9.84
CA ILE A 225 -3.12 4.13 -9.42
C ILE A 225 -4.26 3.74 -8.48
N SER A 226 -4.91 4.73 -7.81
CA SER A 226 -5.86 4.45 -6.73
C SER A 226 -7.30 4.43 -7.23
N ASP A 227 -8.10 3.51 -6.69
CA ASP A 227 -9.55 3.49 -6.89
C ASP A 227 -10.22 4.58 -6.05
N ARG A 228 -9.81 4.71 -4.77
CA ARG A 228 -10.22 5.78 -3.85
C ARG A 228 -9.00 6.40 -3.20
N ILE A 229 -9.15 7.66 -2.77
CA ILE A 229 -8.10 8.41 -2.07
C ILE A 229 -8.67 8.98 -0.77
N ALA A 230 -7.96 8.75 0.33
CA ALA A 230 -8.18 9.38 1.62
C ALA A 230 -7.13 10.48 1.83
N ILE A 231 -7.60 11.69 2.11
CA ILE A 231 -6.76 12.86 2.40
C ILE A 231 -6.62 13.01 3.91
N MET A 232 -5.37 12.93 4.39
CA MET A 232 -5.06 13.05 5.80
C MET A 232 -4.40 14.40 6.13
N ARG A 233 -4.86 15.04 7.20
CA ARG A 233 -4.32 16.30 7.71
C ARG A 233 -4.37 16.35 9.22
N HIS A 234 -3.27 16.69 9.89
CA HIS A 234 -3.19 16.81 11.34
C HIS A 234 -3.77 15.60 12.09
N GLY A 235 -3.41 14.40 11.67
CA GLY A 235 -3.86 13.16 12.30
C GLY A 235 -5.28 12.72 11.93
N ARG A 236 -6.02 13.43 11.08
CA ARG A 236 -7.42 13.15 10.74
C ARG A 236 -7.60 12.90 9.25
N ILE A 237 -8.49 12.00 8.91
CA ILE A 237 -9.01 11.89 7.53
C ILE A 237 -10.03 13.01 7.34
N ILE A 238 -9.76 13.92 6.41
CA ILE A 238 -10.62 15.09 6.16
C ILE A 238 -11.49 14.92 4.92
N GLU A 239 -11.08 14.04 4.00
CA GLU A 239 -11.86 13.73 2.78
C GLU A 239 -11.49 12.32 2.31
N THR A 240 -12.50 11.56 1.88
CA THR A 240 -12.33 10.26 1.21
C THR A 240 -13.31 10.17 0.07
N ASN A 241 -12.80 9.90 -1.14
CA ASN A 241 -13.65 9.75 -2.33
C ASN A 241 -12.91 8.93 -3.41
N THR A 242 -13.60 8.59 -4.52
CA THR A 242 -12.93 8.04 -5.70
C THR A 242 -11.83 8.99 -6.17
N ALA A 243 -10.75 8.45 -6.76
CA ALA A 243 -9.64 9.26 -7.28
C ALA A 243 -10.17 10.35 -8.25
N ARG A 244 -11.14 9.99 -9.11
CA ARG A 244 -11.82 10.92 -10.02
C ARG A 244 -12.49 12.08 -9.28
N ASN A 245 -13.27 11.80 -8.22
CA ASN A 245 -13.98 12.84 -7.47
C ASN A 245 -13.01 13.73 -6.67
N ILE A 246 -11.94 13.17 -6.11
CA ILE A 246 -10.88 13.96 -5.46
C ILE A 246 -10.27 14.96 -6.45
N TYR A 247 -10.07 14.55 -7.70
CA TYR A 247 -9.49 15.42 -8.72
C TYR A 247 -10.47 16.48 -9.26
N PHE A 248 -11.69 16.07 -9.67
CA PHE A 248 -12.63 16.96 -10.34
C PHE A 248 -13.52 17.77 -9.39
N HIS A 249 -13.86 17.17 -8.24
CA HIS A 249 -14.85 17.69 -7.31
C HIS A 249 -14.36 17.67 -5.85
N PRO A 250 -13.12 18.15 -5.55
CA PRO A 250 -12.62 18.20 -4.19
C PRO A 250 -13.52 19.06 -3.31
N GLN A 251 -13.94 18.51 -2.17
CA GLN A 251 -14.85 19.19 -1.25
C GLN A 251 -14.09 20.09 -0.26
N GLN A 252 -12.94 19.62 0.24
CA GLN A 252 -12.17 20.31 1.26
C GLN A 252 -11.21 21.34 0.65
N ASP A 253 -11.12 22.52 1.26
CA ASP A 253 -10.21 23.56 0.80
C ASP A 253 -8.73 23.15 0.87
N TYR A 254 -8.40 22.27 1.80
CA TYR A 254 -7.07 21.69 1.86
C TYR A 254 -6.78 20.81 0.65
N THR A 255 -7.73 19.95 0.25
CA THR A 255 -7.61 19.11 -0.94
C THR A 255 -7.43 19.95 -2.21
N LYS A 256 -8.21 21.03 -2.36
CA LYS A 256 -8.08 21.98 -3.46
C LYS A 256 -6.69 22.60 -3.53
N ARG A 257 -6.15 23.04 -2.37
CA ARG A 257 -4.79 23.60 -2.26
C ARG A 257 -3.74 22.55 -2.56
N LEU A 258 -3.91 21.31 -2.08
CA LEU A 258 -2.98 20.22 -2.34
C LEU A 258 -2.91 19.92 -3.84
N LEU A 259 -4.05 19.85 -4.53
CA LEU A 259 -4.12 19.67 -5.99
C LEU A 259 -3.47 20.83 -6.75
N SER A 260 -3.71 22.08 -6.33
CA SER A 260 -3.15 23.26 -7.00
C SER A 260 -1.63 23.40 -6.85
N SER A 261 -1.02 22.71 -5.89
CA SER A 261 0.43 22.72 -5.69
C SER A 261 1.19 21.84 -6.68
N PHE A 262 0.49 21.04 -7.49
CA PHE A 262 1.09 20.18 -8.52
C PHE A 262 0.83 20.74 -9.92
N PRO A 263 1.83 21.38 -10.57
CA PRO A 263 1.67 21.99 -11.91
C PRO A 263 1.21 21.00 -12.98
N SER A 264 1.61 19.72 -12.87
CA SER A 264 1.19 18.65 -13.79
C SER A 264 -0.31 18.37 -13.76
N LEU A 265 -1.02 18.78 -12.71
CA LEU A 265 -2.46 18.62 -12.57
C LEU A 265 -3.25 19.85 -13.03
N THR A 266 -2.57 20.95 -13.39
CA THR A 266 -3.22 22.20 -13.86
C THR A 266 -3.34 22.31 -15.38
N GLY A 267 -2.82 21.32 -16.14
CA GLY A 267 -2.93 21.21 -17.60
C GLY A 267 -4.29 20.75 -18.10
N ASP A 268 -4.36 20.33 -19.37
CA ASP A 268 -5.59 19.82 -19.98
C ASP A 268 -6.06 18.54 -19.25
N ARG A 269 -7.20 18.67 -18.56
CA ARG A 269 -7.77 17.63 -17.71
C ARG A 269 -8.29 16.41 -18.47
N SER A 270 -8.35 16.47 -19.79
CA SER A 270 -8.84 15.38 -20.64
C SER A 270 -7.82 14.26 -20.89
N GLU A 271 -6.52 14.50 -20.60
CA GLU A 271 -5.43 13.55 -20.85
C GLU A 271 -5.08 12.66 -19.62
N PHE A 272 -5.75 12.84 -18.49
CA PHE A 272 -5.44 12.08 -17.29
C PHE A 272 -6.18 10.74 -17.29
N SER A 273 -5.45 9.62 -17.27
CA SER A 273 -6.04 8.31 -17.01
C SER A 273 -6.18 8.11 -15.50
N TYR A 274 -7.38 7.78 -15.02
CA TYR A 274 -7.71 7.64 -13.61
C TYR A 274 -7.87 6.19 -13.24
N GLY A 275 -7.09 5.71 -12.26
CA GLY A 275 -7.27 4.43 -11.61
C GLY A 275 -7.30 3.22 -12.57
N THR A 276 -7.27 2.03 -12.01
CA THR A 276 -7.39 0.78 -12.78
C THR A 276 -8.80 0.47 -13.26
N ALA A 277 -9.82 1.23 -12.80
CA ALA A 277 -11.22 1.12 -13.25
C ALA A 277 -11.48 1.76 -14.62
N GLY A 278 -10.51 2.46 -15.20
CA GLY A 278 -10.65 3.15 -16.51
C GLY A 278 -10.41 2.27 -17.74
N LEU A 279 -10.37 0.94 -17.62
CA LEU A 279 -10.23 0.03 -18.78
C LEU A 279 -11.57 -0.39 -19.38
N ASP A 280 -12.70 0.02 -18.83
CA ASP A 280 -13.99 -0.13 -19.48
C ASP A 280 -14.27 1.11 -20.33
N ASN A 281 -14.24 0.91 -21.67
CA ASN A 281 -14.62 1.86 -22.71
C ASN A 281 -16.08 2.32 -22.51
N ASP A 282 -16.31 3.39 -21.76
CA ASP A 282 -17.49 4.20 -21.90
C ASP A 282 -17.13 5.49 -22.66
N SER A 283 -17.20 5.38 -23.96
CA SER A 283 -17.30 6.55 -24.83
C SER A 283 -18.63 7.25 -24.50
N PRO A 284 -18.65 8.54 -24.21
CA PRO A 284 -19.93 9.26 -24.13
C PRO A 284 -20.56 9.26 -25.53
N ASP A 285 -21.73 8.63 -25.59
CA ASP A 285 -22.58 8.61 -26.78
C ASP A 285 -22.74 10.02 -27.34
N GLY A 286 -22.38 10.14 -28.62
CA GLY A 286 -22.68 11.30 -29.42
C GLY A 286 -24.18 11.47 -29.52
N GLU A 287 -24.70 12.52 -28.91
CA GLU A 287 -26.03 13.03 -29.25
C GLU A 287 -26.04 13.47 -30.71
N GLY A 288 -26.81 12.73 -31.48
CA GLY A 288 -27.16 13.09 -32.84
C GLY A 288 -27.95 14.42 -32.86
N GLY A 289 -27.41 15.38 -33.53
CA GLY A 289 -28.08 16.56 -33.99
C GLY A 289 -28.51 16.37 -35.44
N GLU A 290 -29.71 15.92 -35.68
CA GLU A 290 -30.42 16.18 -36.95
C GLU A 290 -30.56 17.68 -37.13
N ARG A 291 -30.10 18.19 -38.23
CA ARG A 291 -30.64 19.44 -38.85
C ARG A 291 -30.70 19.28 -40.34
N GLU A 292 -31.87 19.57 -40.81
CA GLU A 292 -32.36 19.82 -42.18
C GLU A 292 -31.36 20.32 -43.22
#